data_c3735cfb3eadc1439dbf56804daca127
#
_entry.id   c3735cfb3eadc1439dbf56804daca127
#
_cell.length_a   1.000
_cell.length_b   1.000
_cell.length_c   1.000
_cell.angle_alpha   90.00
_cell.angle_beta   90.00
_cell.angle_gamma   90.00
#
_symmetry.space_group_name_H-M   'P 1'
#
loop_
_entity.id
_entity.type
_entity.pdbx_description
1 polymer ?
#
loop_
_entity_poly.entity_id
_entity_poly.type
_entity_poly.pdbx_seq_one_letter_code
_entity_poly.pdbx_strand_id
1 'polypeptide(L)'
;MIHDYSPARALLAAAHRHPNRLSLVDAATGEEWSVREAADTVARLAAAFKKAGIGEGARIAVIGANSPWHYIAAVAASWLRAVTVPLSPRMSSAALASMCEQVGVSWVFLDEASSAHASTLSGVGAQVASFADLSAWADRAAPIEKAPAHCGTELAAILFTSGSTGTPRPVKLTHEVMWWGSTNFREGFDYAPTSSVVGVCAPASHIGGFNGTSMDVWTHGGTLVTLGFPGSFDARGVIDAIERYGITMMFAVPAIVRAILDEHERGGGDLSSWVRPLIGGDAMTADLAEAMRTVGLSPIHVWGMTETSGAGTVATPDSSAPAGSLGVPFPYVDLRVMATDEREACVDEMGEIWVRGPGVVSGEEWLRTGDLATRDAHGWLHMVGRANRMINTAGELVAPPTVERALRSLDEVSDALVVGLPDGRWGQIVAALIVASDVGRARASSLSADALSEALRNSLAPWEKVRRVLVV
;
A
#
# COMPACT_ATOMS: atom_id res chain seq x y z
N MET A 1 -14.50 -18.25 -23.84
CA MET A 1 -14.75 -18.59 -22.42
C MET A 1 -14.75 -17.27 -21.67
N ILE A 2 -15.81 -16.93 -20.96
CA ILE A 2 -15.82 -15.73 -20.11
C ILE A 2 -14.98 -16.07 -18.88
N HIS A 3 -13.92 -15.32 -18.62
CA HIS A 3 -13.12 -15.48 -17.42
C HIS A 3 -13.98 -15.09 -16.19
N ASP A 4 -13.87 -15.85 -15.10
CA ASP A 4 -14.60 -15.60 -13.88
C ASP A 4 -13.66 -14.97 -12.84
N TYR A 5 -13.93 -13.74 -12.49
CA TYR A 5 -13.13 -12.93 -11.57
C TYR A 5 -13.65 -12.99 -10.12
N SER A 6 -14.58 -13.91 -9.79
CA SER A 6 -15.20 -13.97 -8.46
C SER A 6 -14.25 -14.48 -7.37
N PRO A 7 -13.88 -13.66 -6.37
CA PRO A 7 -13.07 -14.13 -5.25
C PRO A 7 -13.81 -15.14 -4.37
N ALA A 8 -15.14 -15.04 -4.28
CA ALA A 8 -15.97 -15.99 -3.55
C ALA A 8 -15.93 -17.40 -4.18
N ARG A 9 -15.99 -17.48 -5.51
CA ARG A 9 -15.89 -18.77 -6.22
C ARG A 9 -14.49 -19.37 -6.13
N ALA A 10 -13.45 -18.54 -6.17
CA ALA A 10 -12.07 -18.98 -5.96
C ALA A 10 -11.91 -19.62 -4.56
N LEU A 11 -12.43 -18.94 -3.52
CA LEU A 11 -12.40 -19.44 -2.14
C LEU A 11 -13.19 -20.72 -1.96
N LEU A 12 -14.38 -20.83 -2.54
CA LEU A 12 -15.17 -22.08 -2.53
C LEU A 12 -14.42 -23.24 -3.20
N ALA A 13 -13.78 -22.98 -4.35
CA ALA A 13 -12.97 -23.99 -5.04
C ALA A 13 -11.75 -24.39 -4.19
N ALA A 14 -11.14 -23.47 -3.48
CA ALA A 14 -10.06 -23.76 -2.53
C ALA A 14 -10.56 -24.60 -1.34
N ALA A 15 -11.74 -24.30 -0.80
CA ALA A 15 -12.36 -25.07 0.29
C ALA A 15 -12.68 -26.53 -0.11
N HIS A 16 -13.02 -26.76 -1.36
CA HIS A 16 -13.18 -28.14 -1.87
C HIS A 16 -11.84 -28.89 -1.99
N ARG A 17 -10.77 -28.20 -2.41
CA ARG A 17 -9.45 -28.82 -2.61
C ARG A 17 -8.67 -29.01 -1.32
N HIS A 18 -8.74 -28.05 -0.40
CA HIS A 18 -7.88 -27.95 0.79
C HIS A 18 -8.67 -27.56 2.05
N PRO A 19 -9.77 -28.27 2.42
CA PRO A 19 -10.73 -27.82 3.43
C PRO A 19 -10.12 -27.56 4.82
N ASN A 20 -9.14 -28.34 5.22
CA ASN A 20 -8.59 -28.33 6.56
C ASN A 20 -7.26 -27.52 6.67
N ARG A 21 -6.82 -26.88 5.58
CA ARG A 21 -5.63 -26.04 5.63
C ARG A 21 -5.94 -24.75 6.39
N LEU A 22 -4.96 -24.23 7.13
CA LEU A 22 -5.03 -22.91 7.75
C LEU A 22 -5.23 -21.83 6.67
N SER A 23 -6.17 -20.95 6.85
CA SER A 23 -6.62 -19.97 5.86
C SER A 23 -6.50 -18.52 6.33
N LEU A 24 -7.15 -18.23 7.45
CA LEU A 24 -7.13 -16.91 8.07
C LEU A 24 -6.58 -17.01 9.48
N VAL A 25 -5.82 -16.00 9.87
CA VAL A 25 -5.30 -15.84 11.24
C VAL A 25 -5.44 -14.38 11.62
N ASP A 26 -6.00 -14.14 12.79
CA ASP A 26 -5.88 -12.87 13.49
C ASP A 26 -4.73 -12.99 14.51
N ALA A 27 -3.57 -12.42 14.19
CA ALA A 27 -2.41 -12.54 15.07
C ALA A 27 -2.58 -11.80 16.40
N ALA A 28 -3.48 -10.80 16.47
CA ALA A 28 -3.73 -10.04 17.68
C ALA A 28 -4.56 -10.83 18.70
N THR A 29 -5.51 -11.65 18.22
CA THR A 29 -6.39 -12.47 19.09
C THR A 29 -5.95 -13.93 19.16
N GLY A 30 -5.19 -14.40 18.17
CA GLY A 30 -4.83 -15.81 17.98
C GLY A 30 -5.96 -16.65 17.38
N GLU A 31 -7.03 -16.03 16.88
CA GLU A 31 -8.13 -16.73 16.22
C GLU A 31 -7.69 -17.25 14.86
N GLU A 32 -8.06 -18.48 14.55
CA GLU A 32 -7.64 -19.20 13.34
C GLU A 32 -8.85 -19.83 12.64
N TRP A 33 -8.85 -19.79 11.30
CA TRP A 33 -9.87 -20.42 10.45
C TRP A 33 -9.20 -21.35 9.44
N SER A 34 -9.73 -22.53 9.27
CA SER A 34 -9.45 -23.35 8.10
C SER A 34 -10.07 -22.75 6.84
N VAL A 35 -9.65 -23.22 5.65
CA VAL A 35 -10.23 -22.75 4.37
C VAL A 35 -11.73 -23.03 4.32
N ARG A 36 -12.19 -24.16 4.87
CA ARG A 36 -13.61 -24.51 4.95
C ARG A 36 -14.38 -23.55 5.85
N GLU A 37 -13.86 -23.29 7.05
CA GLU A 37 -14.51 -22.37 8.01
C GLU A 37 -14.57 -20.95 7.46
N ALA A 38 -13.49 -20.47 6.85
CA ALA A 38 -13.48 -19.15 6.22
C ALA A 38 -14.50 -19.04 5.08
N ALA A 39 -14.58 -20.07 4.21
CA ALA A 39 -15.56 -20.09 3.13
C ALA A 39 -17.01 -20.18 3.62
N ASP A 40 -17.27 -20.97 4.68
CA ASP A 40 -18.59 -21.07 5.30
C ASP A 40 -18.98 -19.73 5.97
N THR A 41 -18.05 -19.10 6.69
CA THR A 41 -18.27 -17.78 7.31
C THR A 41 -18.62 -16.73 6.27
N VAL A 42 -17.89 -16.68 5.15
CA VAL A 42 -18.18 -15.77 4.02
C VAL A 42 -19.58 -16.04 3.46
N ALA A 43 -19.95 -17.31 3.23
CA ALA A 43 -21.26 -17.68 2.67
C ALA A 43 -22.42 -17.32 3.62
N ARG A 44 -22.22 -17.51 4.92
CA ARG A 44 -23.18 -17.12 5.97
C ARG A 44 -23.30 -15.60 6.08
N LEU A 45 -22.17 -14.88 6.06
CA LEU A 45 -22.19 -13.43 6.11
C LEU A 45 -22.85 -12.83 4.87
N ALA A 46 -22.64 -13.39 3.68
CA ALA A 46 -23.35 -12.99 2.47
C ALA A 46 -24.88 -13.17 2.61
N ALA A 47 -25.35 -14.27 3.23
CA ALA A 47 -26.76 -14.45 3.52
C ALA A 47 -27.30 -13.40 4.51
N ALA A 48 -26.54 -13.08 5.53
CA ALA A 48 -26.88 -12.05 6.50
C ALA A 48 -26.94 -10.65 5.86
N PHE A 49 -25.96 -10.31 5.03
CA PHE A 49 -25.92 -9.08 4.25
C PHE A 49 -27.17 -8.94 3.35
N LYS A 50 -27.53 -10.01 2.63
CA LYS A 50 -28.76 -10.03 1.83
C LYS A 50 -30.00 -9.75 2.67
N LYS A 51 -30.09 -10.36 3.85
CA LYS A 51 -31.22 -10.13 4.79
C LYS A 51 -31.24 -8.69 5.33
N ALA A 52 -30.06 -8.06 5.50
CA ALA A 52 -29.91 -6.67 5.92
C ALA A 52 -30.14 -5.67 4.78
N GLY A 53 -30.53 -6.13 3.57
CA GLY A 53 -30.78 -5.28 2.41
C GLY A 53 -29.50 -4.86 1.65
N ILE A 54 -28.35 -5.45 1.96
CA ILE A 54 -27.12 -5.26 1.18
C ILE A 54 -27.21 -6.15 -0.06
N GLY A 55 -27.13 -5.53 -1.23
CA GLY A 55 -27.24 -6.23 -2.52
C GLY A 55 -26.44 -5.50 -3.60
N GLU A 56 -26.78 -5.78 -4.86
CA GLU A 56 -26.09 -5.25 -6.04
C GLU A 56 -25.95 -3.73 -5.99
N GLY A 57 -24.71 -3.23 -6.15
CA GLY A 57 -24.37 -1.82 -6.13
C GLY A 57 -24.38 -1.17 -4.75
N ALA A 58 -24.80 -1.85 -3.68
CA ALA A 58 -24.67 -1.35 -2.32
C ALA A 58 -23.19 -1.16 -1.97
N ARG A 59 -22.87 -0.13 -1.20
CA ARG A 59 -21.49 0.16 -0.78
C ARG A 59 -21.39 0.02 0.74
N ILE A 60 -20.46 -0.84 1.17
CA ILE A 60 -20.18 -1.09 2.57
C ILE A 60 -18.80 -0.56 2.94
N ALA A 61 -18.71 0.28 3.96
CA ALA A 61 -17.44 0.69 4.52
C ALA A 61 -17.00 -0.28 5.61
N VAL A 62 -15.69 -0.58 5.65
CA VAL A 62 -15.07 -1.38 6.71
C VAL A 62 -13.94 -0.53 7.32
N ILE A 63 -14.04 -0.24 8.61
CA ILE A 63 -13.17 0.71 9.33
C ILE A 63 -12.65 0.05 10.60
N GLY A 64 -11.34 -0.12 10.70
CA GLY A 64 -10.71 -0.73 11.87
C GLY A 64 -9.24 -1.02 11.65
N ALA A 65 -8.58 -1.54 12.66
CA ALA A 65 -7.26 -2.16 12.55
C ALA A 65 -7.33 -3.37 11.62
N ASN A 66 -6.19 -3.78 11.06
CA ASN A 66 -6.15 -4.95 10.19
C ASN A 66 -6.74 -6.18 10.90
N SER A 67 -7.77 -6.76 10.30
CA SER A 67 -8.51 -7.89 10.85
C SER A 67 -9.01 -8.79 9.73
N PRO A 68 -9.21 -10.09 9.94
CA PRO A 68 -9.86 -11.00 9.00
C PRO A 68 -11.20 -10.47 8.47
N TRP A 69 -11.93 -9.69 9.29
CA TRP A 69 -13.23 -9.13 8.93
C TRP A 69 -13.21 -8.17 7.73
N HIS A 70 -12.07 -7.51 7.45
CA HIS A 70 -11.91 -6.73 6.22
C HIS A 70 -12.05 -7.60 4.97
N TYR A 71 -11.46 -8.78 4.99
CA TYR A 71 -11.43 -9.72 3.86
C TYR A 71 -12.71 -10.53 3.77
N ILE A 72 -13.19 -11.05 4.90
CA ILE A 72 -14.46 -11.79 4.98
C ILE A 72 -15.61 -10.91 4.49
N ALA A 73 -15.70 -9.66 4.97
CA ALA A 73 -16.75 -8.72 4.55
C ALA A 73 -16.63 -8.36 3.05
N ALA A 74 -15.41 -8.17 2.54
CA ALA A 74 -15.18 -7.86 1.13
C ALA A 74 -15.64 -9.00 0.21
N VAL A 75 -15.29 -10.25 0.53
CA VAL A 75 -15.70 -11.40 -0.28
C VAL A 75 -17.20 -11.70 -0.11
N ALA A 76 -17.77 -11.51 1.08
CA ALA A 76 -19.21 -11.61 1.31
C ALA A 76 -19.99 -10.53 0.53
N ALA A 77 -19.48 -9.30 0.47
CA ALA A 77 -20.05 -8.23 -0.34
C ALA A 77 -19.99 -8.57 -1.83
N SER A 78 -18.85 -9.05 -2.32
CA SER A 78 -18.72 -9.47 -3.72
C SER A 78 -19.72 -10.55 -4.10
N TRP A 79 -20.06 -11.47 -3.18
CA TRP A 79 -21.08 -12.49 -3.39
C TRP A 79 -22.45 -11.92 -3.78
N LEU A 80 -22.73 -10.70 -3.33
CA LEU A 80 -23.98 -9.99 -3.58
C LEU A 80 -23.84 -8.87 -4.63
N ARG A 81 -22.70 -8.75 -5.31
CA ARG A 81 -22.35 -7.63 -6.19
C ARG A 81 -22.38 -6.28 -5.48
N ALA A 82 -22.15 -6.29 -4.17
CA ALA A 82 -21.93 -5.11 -3.38
C ALA A 82 -20.45 -4.72 -3.40
N VAL A 83 -20.15 -3.47 -3.13
CA VAL A 83 -18.83 -2.85 -3.27
C VAL A 83 -18.25 -2.56 -1.89
N THR A 84 -17.01 -2.97 -1.66
CA THR A 84 -16.31 -2.68 -0.40
C THR A 84 -15.56 -1.36 -0.47
N VAL A 85 -15.65 -0.58 0.62
CA VAL A 85 -14.96 0.69 0.80
C VAL A 85 -14.14 0.62 2.09
N PRO A 86 -12.91 0.08 2.04
CA PRO A 86 -12.07 0.03 3.23
C PRO A 86 -11.53 1.43 3.55
N LEU A 87 -11.73 1.89 4.79
CA LEU A 87 -11.36 3.22 5.25
C LEU A 87 -10.44 3.15 6.47
N SER A 88 -9.51 4.09 6.57
CA SER A 88 -8.55 4.13 7.68
C SER A 88 -9.19 4.63 8.97
N PRO A 89 -9.07 3.90 10.09
CA PRO A 89 -9.56 4.34 11.39
C PRO A 89 -8.81 5.55 11.94
N ARG A 90 -7.68 5.93 11.34
CA ARG A 90 -6.87 7.10 11.73
C ARG A 90 -7.42 8.42 11.17
N MET A 91 -8.41 8.38 10.30
CA MET A 91 -9.08 9.56 9.77
C MET A 91 -10.02 10.17 10.82
N SER A 92 -10.23 11.48 10.77
CA SER A 92 -11.25 12.11 11.61
C SER A 92 -12.66 11.65 11.24
N SER A 93 -13.59 11.66 12.20
CA SER A 93 -14.99 11.30 11.95
C SER A 93 -15.62 12.12 10.81
N ALA A 94 -15.29 13.43 10.73
CA ALA A 94 -15.76 14.30 9.65
C ALA A 94 -15.21 13.88 8.27
N ALA A 95 -13.93 13.50 8.19
CA ALA A 95 -13.34 13.01 6.95
C ALA A 95 -13.96 11.68 6.52
N LEU A 96 -14.16 10.75 7.46
CA LEU A 96 -14.83 9.47 7.19
C LEU A 96 -16.25 9.67 6.70
N ALA A 97 -17.02 10.58 7.33
CA ALA A 97 -18.38 10.91 6.90
C ALA A 97 -18.39 11.47 5.48
N SER A 98 -17.52 12.44 5.18
CA SER A 98 -17.41 13.02 3.84
C SER A 98 -17.05 11.97 2.78
N MET A 99 -16.12 11.03 3.09
CA MET A 99 -15.76 9.94 2.19
C MET A 99 -16.94 8.98 1.96
N CYS A 100 -17.71 8.66 3.01
CA CYS A 100 -18.90 7.82 2.91
C CYS A 100 -19.99 8.48 2.04
N GLU A 101 -20.26 9.78 2.24
CA GLU A 101 -21.21 10.55 1.43
C GLU A 101 -20.78 10.60 -0.04
N GLN A 102 -19.51 10.90 -0.30
CA GLN A 102 -18.96 11.03 -1.66
C GLN A 102 -19.19 9.79 -2.52
N VAL A 103 -19.17 8.62 -1.91
CA VAL A 103 -19.37 7.37 -2.64
C VAL A 103 -20.69 6.67 -2.29
N GLY A 104 -21.55 7.28 -1.48
CA GLY A 104 -22.87 6.75 -1.12
C GLY A 104 -22.80 5.43 -0.37
N VAL A 105 -22.02 5.39 0.71
CA VAL A 105 -21.95 4.22 1.61
C VAL A 105 -23.29 4.05 2.34
N SER A 106 -23.85 2.85 2.29
CA SER A 106 -25.12 2.52 2.96
C SER A 106 -24.94 1.80 4.30
N TRP A 107 -23.81 1.09 4.47
CA TRP A 107 -23.46 0.38 5.69
C TRP A 107 -22.01 0.65 6.08
N VAL A 108 -21.78 0.79 7.38
CA VAL A 108 -20.45 0.92 7.96
C VAL A 108 -20.25 -0.14 9.04
N PHE A 109 -19.14 -0.87 8.95
CA PHE A 109 -18.72 -1.84 9.94
C PHE A 109 -17.46 -1.33 10.64
N LEU A 110 -17.50 -1.28 11.98
CA LEU A 110 -16.46 -0.70 12.82
C LEU A 110 -15.88 -1.76 13.75
N ASP A 111 -14.55 -1.73 13.97
CA ASP A 111 -13.99 -2.39 15.13
C ASP A 111 -14.32 -1.62 16.42
N GLU A 112 -14.05 -2.21 17.57
CA GLU A 112 -14.36 -1.60 18.87
C GLU A 112 -13.62 -0.27 19.06
N ALA A 113 -12.34 -0.21 18.65
CA ALA A 113 -11.51 0.99 18.77
C ALA A 113 -12.03 2.17 17.93
N SER A 114 -12.72 1.87 16.81
CA SER A 114 -13.32 2.87 15.92
C SER A 114 -14.76 3.26 16.29
N SER A 115 -15.32 2.73 17.36
CA SER A 115 -16.73 2.94 17.77
C SER A 115 -17.09 4.41 17.98
N ALA A 116 -16.14 5.26 18.33
CA ALA A 116 -16.34 6.71 18.49
C ALA A 116 -16.82 7.41 17.19
N HIS A 117 -16.59 6.81 16.02
CA HIS A 117 -17.06 7.35 14.73
C HIS A 117 -18.54 7.07 14.45
N ALA A 118 -19.18 6.13 15.17
CA ALA A 118 -20.50 5.59 14.86
C ALA A 118 -21.60 6.68 14.76
N SER A 119 -21.65 7.61 15.70
CA SER A 119 -22.69 8.66 15.71
C SER A 119 -22.59 9.59 14.49
N THR A 120 -21.38 9.99 14.11
CA THR A 120 -21.14 10.84 12.95
C THR A 120 -21.51 10.11 11.66
N LEU A 121 -21.15 8.84 11.52
CA LEU A 121 -21.42 8.02 10.34
C LEU A 121 -22.92 7.69 10.19
N SER A 122 -23.62 7.46 11.30
CA SER A 122 -25.09 7.34 11.27
C SER A 122 -25.76 8.66 10.83
N GLY A 123 -25.18 9.80 11.21
CA GLY A 123 -25.68 11.14 10.84
C GLY A 123 -25.68 11.42 9.35
N VAL A 124 -24.84 10.75 8.56
CA VAL A 124 -24.82 10.84 7.09
C VAL A 124 -25.69 9.76 6.40
N GLY A 125 -26.56 9.09 7.14
CA GLY A 125 -27.53 8.14 6.63
C GLY A 125 -27.03 6.71 6.46
N ALA A 126 -25.79 6.40 6.86
CA ALA A 126 -25.29 5.03 6.84
C ALA A 126 -25.79 4.24 8.06
N GLN A 127 -26.17 2.99 7.86
CA GLN A 127 -26.38 2.05 8.95
C GLN A 127 -25.02 1.63 9.51
N VAL A 128 -24.92 1.51 10.83
CA VAL A 128 -23.65 1.19 11.51
C VAL A 128 -23.80 -0.08 12.33
N ALA A 129 -22.84 -0.99 12.20
CA ALA A 129 -22.69 -2.21 12.99
C ALA A 129 -21.22 -2.43 13.35
N SER A 130 -20.94 -3.31 14.30
CA SER A 130 -19.60 -3.65 14.74
C SER A 130 -19.06 -4.90 14.03
N PHE A 131 -17.75 -5.16 14.14
CA PHE A 131 -17.16 -6.45 13.71
C PHE A 131 -17.73 -7.62 14.53
N ALA A 132 -18.06 -7.40 15.81
CA ALA A 132 -18.75 -8.40 16.61
C ALA A 132 -20.16 -8.72 16.07
N ASP A 133 -20.86 -7.72 15.51
CA ASP A 133 -22.14 -7.96 14.83
C ASP A 133 -21.94 -8.78 13.56
N LEU A 134 -20.86 -8.57 12.77
CA LEU A 134 -20.56 -9.39 11.58
C LEU A 134 -20.42 -10.87 11.96
N SER A 135 -19.65 -11.16 13.02
CA SER A 135 -19.52 -12.52 13.56
C SER A 135 -20.86 -13.10 13.96
N ALA A 136 -21.62 -12.38 14.79
CA ALA A 136 -22.93 -12.81 15.25
C ALA A 136 -23.95 -12.98 14.12
N TRP A 137 -23.86 -12.19 13.05
CA TRP A 137 -24.71 -12.34 11.87
C TRP A 137 -24.36 -13.58 11.07
N ALA A 138 -23.05 -13.87 10.87
CA ALA A 138 -22.61 -15.08 10.23
C ALA A 138 -23.05 -16.33 10.99
N ASP A 139 -22.90 -16.36 12.32
CA ASP A 139 -23.28 -17.50 13.15
C ASP A 139 -24.77 -17.84 13.09
N ARG A 140 -25.63 -16.83 12.93
CA ARG A 140 -27.11 -17.01 12.90
C ARG A 140 -27.66 -17.27 11.50
N ALA A 141 -26.87 -17.11 10.46
CA ALA A 141 -27.33 -17.26 9.07
C ALA A 141 -27.06 -18.68 8.54
N ALA A 142 -27.95 -19.17 7.70
CA ALA A 142 -27.62 -20.34 6.86
C ALA A 142 -26.78 -19.89 5.64
N PRO A 143 -25.78 -20.65 5.23
CA PRO A 143 -24.90 -20.25 4.12
C PRO A 143 -25.65 -20.22 2.78
N ILE A 144 -25.27 -19.30 1.90
CA ILE A 144 -25.69 -19.31 0.50
C ILE A 144 -24.82 -20.31 -0.26
N GLU A 145 -25.41 -21.32 -0.89
CA GLU A 145 -24.67 -22.41 -1.54
C GLU A 145 -23.88 -21.99 -2.79
N LYS A 146 -24.36 -21.00 -3.54
CA LYS A 146 -23.79 -20.61 -4.85
C LYS A 146 -23.35 -19.16 -4.88
N ALA A 147 -22.08 -18.95 -5.12
CA ALA A 147 -21.55 -17.62 -5.46
C ALA A 147 -21.78 -17.33 -6.96
N PRO A 148 -22.16 -16.08 -7.32
CA PRO A 148 -22.27 -15.70 -8.73
C PRO A 148 -20.88 -15.66 -9.38
N ALA A 149 -20.85 -15.85 -10.70
CA ALA A 149 -19.71 -15.47 -11.50
C ALA A 149 -19.69 -13.94 -11.67
N HIS A 150 -18.51 -13.36 -11.72
CA HIS A 150 -18.33 -11.93 -11.99
C HIS A 150 -17.72 -11.70 -13.37
N CYS A 151 -18.30 -10.79 -14.14
CA CYS A 151 -17.62 -10.22 -15.28
C CYS A 151 -16.60 -9.17 -14.80
N GLY A 152 -15.54 -8.95 -15.62
CA GLY A 152 -14.41 -8.11 -15.23
C GLY A 152 -14.78 -6.67 -14.88
N THR A 153 -15.81 -6.12 -15.53
CA THR A 153 -16.21 -4.71 -15.41
C THR A 153 -17.01 -4.38 -14.16
N GLU A 154 -17.46 -5.39 -13.39
CA GLU A 154 -18.19 -5.16 -12.14
C GLU A 154 -17.27 -4.53 -11.09
N LEU A 155 -17.76 -3.49 -10.39
CA LEU A 155 -17.03 -2.79 -9.36
C LEU A 155 -16.86 -3.68 -8.12
N ALA A 156 -15.62 -3.87 -7.67
CA ALA A 156 -15.29 -4.70 -6.52
C ALA A 156 -15.03 -3.87 -5.26
N ALA A 157 -14.24 -2.80 -5.41
CA ALA A 157 -13.86 -1.96 -4.28
C ALA A 157 -13.69 -0.49 -4.69
N ILE A 158 -13.78 0.40 -3.69
CA ILE A 158 -13.42 1.81 -3.82
C ILE A 158 -12.39 2.12 -2.73
N LEU A 159 -11.18 2.47 -3.14
CA LEU A 159 -10.13 2.90 -2.23
C LEU A 159 -9.89 4.39 -2.38
N PHE A 160 -9.61 5.07 -1.27
CA PHE A 160 -9.32 6.49 -1.31
C PHE A 160 -7.81 6.75 -1.31
N THR A 161 -7.39 7.68 -2.14
CA THR A 161 -6.01 8.18 -2.19
C THR A 161 -5.95 9.62 -1.69
N SER A 162 -4.80 10.02 -1.15
CA SER A 162 -4.55 11.42 -0.78
C SER A 162 -4.48 12.26 -2.04
N GLY A 163 -5.56 12.99 -2.36
CA GLY A 163 -5.59 13.90 -3.50
C GLY A 163 -4.54 15.02 -3.33
N SER A 164 -3.98 15.50 -4.44
CA SER A 164 -3.04 16.63 -4.48
C SER A 164 -3.61 17.93 -3.85
N THR A 165 -4.92 18.03 -3.76
CA THR A 165 -5.67 19.16 -3.17
C THR A 165 -6.00 18.96 -1.69
N GLY A 166 -5.52 17.89 -1.05
CA GLY A 166 -5.83 17.54 0.33
C GLY A 166 -7.18 16.84 0.54
N THR A 167 -8.06 16.81 -0.46
CA THR A 167 -9.33 16.06 -0.40
C THR A 167 -9.11 14.63 -0.92
N PRO A 168 -9.48 13.58 -0.15
CA PRO A 168 -9.37 12.21 -0.60
C PRO A 168 -10.15 11.94 -1.90
N ARG A 169 -9.53 11.25 -2.85
CA ARG A 169 -10.13 10.91 -4.14
C ARG A 169 -10.46 9.42 -4.20
N PRO A 170 -11.69 9.02 -4.55
CA PRO A 170 -12.07 7.63 -4.70
C PRO A 170 -11.50 7.04 -6.00
N VAL A 171 -10.81 5.92 -5.88
CA VAL A 171 -10.35 5.09 -6.99
C VAL A 171 -11.25 3.86 -7.06
N LYS A 172 -11.90 3.66 -8.18
CA LYS A 172 -12.83 2.57 -8.41
C LYS A 172 -12.08 1.38 -9.02
N LEU A 173 -12.05 0.27 -8.30
CA LEU A 173 -11.39 -0.96 -8.72
C LEU A 173 -12.43 -2.00 -9.12
N THR A 174 -12.36 -2.46 -10.37
CA THR A 174 -13.19 -3.58 -10.85
C THR A 174 -12.58 -4.92 -10.44
N HIS A 175 -13.37 -6.00 -10.52
CA HIS A 175 -12.86 -7.33 -10.26
C HIS A 175 -11.71 -7.71 -11.19
N GLU A 176 -11.76 -7.31 -12.46
CA GLU A 176 -10.69 -7.54 -13.43
C GLU A 176 -9.41 -6.80 -13.07
N VAL A 177 -9.49 -5.51 -12.74
CA VAL A 177 -8.33 -4.70 -12.35
C VAL A 177 -7.64 -5.30 -11.13
N MET A 178 -8.40 -5.73 -10.12
CA MET A 178 -7.86 -6.37 -8.93
C MET A 178 -7.20 -7.72 -9.23
N TRP A 179 -7.84 -8.52 -10.08
CA TRP A 179 -7.33 -9.83 -10.48
C TRP A 179 -6.01 -9.73 -11.27
N TRP A 180 -5.95 -8.79 -12.23
CA TRP A 180 -4.73 -8.55 -13.00
C TRP A 180 -3.61 -7.96 -12.15
N GLY A 181 -3.94 -7.10 -11.18
CA GLY A 181 -2.98 -6.64 -10.18
C GLY A 181 -2.34 -7.80 -9.44
N SER A 182 -3.15 -8.72 -8.92
CA SER A 182 -2.68 -9.95 -8.25
C SER A 182 -1.90 -10.87 -9.18
N THR A 183 -2.31 -10.99 -10.44
CA THR A 183 -1.59 -11.78 -11.46
C THR A 183 -0.21 -11.19 -11.76
N ASN A 184 -0.10 -9.87 -11.86
CA ASN A 184 1.19 -9.20 -12.00
C ASN A 184 2.14 -9.56 -10.85
N PHE A 185 1.68 -9.51 -9.61
CA PHE A 185 2.49 -9.91 -8.46
C PHE A 185 2.88 -11.38 -8.52
N ARG A 186 1.93 -12.28 -8.85
CA ARG A 186 2.17 -13.71 -8.94
C ARG A 186 3.27 -14.06 -9.94
N GLU A 187 3.24 -13.44 -11.11
CA GLU A 187 4.20 -13.71 -12.16
C GLU A 187 5.48 -12.86 -12.04
N GLY A 188 5.39 -11.67 -11.43
CA GLY A 188 6.52 -10.76 -11.29
C GLY A 188 7.60 -11.25 -10.33
N PHE A 189 7.26 -12.09 -9.33
CA PHE A 189 8.23 -12.70 -8.42
C PHE A 189 7.89 -14.16 -8.05
N ASP A 190 7.21 -14.84 -8.94
CA ASP A 190 6.98 -16.29 -8.98
C ASP A 190 6.60 -16.90 -7.60
N TYR A 191 5.34 -16.74 -7.19
CA TYR A 191 4.83 -17.39 -6.00
C TYR A 191 3.58 -18.23 -6.29
N ALA A 192 3.45 -19.33 -5.56
CA ALA A 192 2.26 -20.16 -5.60
C ALA A 192 1.29 -19.73 -4.46
N PRO A 193 0.10 -19.20 -4.76
CA PRO A 193 -0.83 -18.73 -3.73
C PRO A 193 -1.14 -19.80 -2.68
N THR A 194 -1.36 -21.05 -3.12
CA THR A 194 -1.75 -22.17 -2.26
C THR A 194 -0.71 -22.58 -1.22
N SER A 195 0.57 -22.28 -1.43
CA SER A 195 1.65 -22.60 -0.49
C SER A 195 2.21 -21.38 0.22
N SER A 196 1.68 -20.20 -0.06
CA SER A 196 2.13 -18.96 0.54
C SER A 196 1.38 -18.65 1.84
N VAL A 197 2.10 -18.03 2.77
CA VAL A 197 1.56 -17.41 3.98
C VAL A 197 1.84 -15.91 3.88
N VAL A 198 0.80 -15.11 3.73
CA VAL A 198 0.93 -13.65 3.59
C VAL A 198 0.62 -12.95 4.90
N GLY A 199 1.59 -12.16 5.40
CA GLY A 199 1.40 -11.24 6.52
C GLY A 199 0.85 -9.88 6.04
N VAL A 200 -0.11 -9.32 6.73
CA VAL A 200 -0.71 -8.03 6.41
C VAL A 200 -0.46 -7.03 7.53
N CYS A 201 0.66 -6.31 7.45
CA CYS A 201 0.98 -5.20 8.34
C CYS A 201 0.61 -3.83 7.73
N ALA A 202 0.63 -3.70 6.40
CA ALA A 202 0.11 -2.51 5.72
C ALA A 202 -1.40 -2.37 5.96
N PRO A 203 -1.94 -1.13 6.11
CA PRO A 203 -3.36 -0.97 6.37
C PRO A 203 -4.25 -1.59 5.29
N ALA A 204 -5.28 -2.33 5.68
CA ALA A 204 -6.28 -2.88 4.77
C ALA A 204 -7.10 -1.80 4.05
N SER A 205 -7.02 -0.54 4.48
CA SER A 205 -7.57 0.63 3.77
C SER A 205 -6.72 1.11 2.59
N HIS A 206 -5.54 0.55 2.38
CA HIS A 206 -4.65 0.83 1.25
C HIS A 206 -4.49 -0.39 0.36
N ILE A 207 -4.18 -0.15 -0.92
CA ILE A 207 -4.07 -1.22 -1.91
C ILE A 207 -3.03 -2.29 -1.53
N GLY A 208 -1.92 -1.92 -0.91
CA GLY A 208 -0.86 -2.83 -0.49
C GLY A 208 -1.27 -3.81 0.64
N GLY A 209 -2.25 -3.43 1.48
CA GLY A 209 -2.84 -4.31 2.48
C GLY A 209 -4.08 -5.04 1.97
N PHE A 210 -4.92 -4.36 1.18
CA PHE A 210 -6.24 -4.87 0.79
C PHE A 210 -6.18 -5.92 -0.34
N ASN A 211 -5.37 -5.69 -1.37
CA ASN A 211 -5.30 -6.56 -2.56
C ASN A 211 -3.87 -7.09 -2.77
N GLY A 212 -3.37 -7.01 -3.98
CA GLY A 212 -2.06 -7.52 -4.35
C GLY A 212 -1.93 -9.00 -4.00
N THR A 213 -1.04 -9.28 -3.07
CA THR A 213 -0.79 -10.65 -2.63
C THR A 213 -1.79 -11.18 -1.62
N SER A 214 -2.40 -10.33 -0.79
CA SER A 214 -3.25 -10.73 0.33
C SER A 214 -4.54 -11.42 -0.13
N MET A 215 -5.31 -10.76 -0.98
CA MET A 215 -6.57 -11.31 -1.50
C MET A 215 -6.31 -12.54 -2.38
N ASP A 216 -5.26 -12.49 -3.19
CA ASP A 216 -4.89 -13.60 -4.07
C ASP A 216 -4.50 -14.87 -3.29
N VAL A 217 -3.59 -14.76 -2.34
CA VAL A 217 -3.15 -15.90 -1.52
C VAL A 217 -4.33 -16.50 -0.78
N TRP A 218 -5.12 -15.68 -0.10
CA TRP A 218 -6.23 -16.16 0.69
C TRP A 218 -7.31 -16.86 -0.14
N THR A 219 -7.81 -16.22 -1.18
CA THR A 219 -8.92 -16.79 -1.97
C THR A 219 -8.54 -18.03 -2.76
N HIS A 220 -7.25 -18.24 -3.01
CA HIS A 220 -6.75 -19.44 -3.67
C HIS A 220 -6.30 -20.56 -2.70
N GLY A 221 -6.51 -20.38 -1.38
CA GLY A 221 -6.32 -21.43 -0.38
C GLY A 221 -4.93 -21.45 0.27
N GLY A 222 -4.18 -20.34 0.19
CA GLY A 222 -3.07 -20.04 1.09
C GLY A 222 -3.54 -19.42 2.39
N THR A 223 -2.60 -19.00 3.22
CA THR A 223 -2.87 -18.43 4.54
C THR A 223 -2.68 -16.92 4.54
N LEU A 224 -3.64 -16.18 5.08
CA LEU A 224 -3.55 -14.77 5.35
C LEU A 224 -3.50 -14.53 6.86
N VAL A 225 -2.46 -13.83 7.32
CA VAL A 225 -2.24 -13.47 8.73
C VAL A 225 -2.39 -11.96 8.88
N THR A 226 -3.43 -11.50 9.55
CA THR A 226 -3.62 -10.07 9.83
C THR A 226 -2.79 -9.67 11.06
N LEU A 227 -2.04 -8.57 10.91
CA LEU A 227 -1.11 -8.03 11.91
C LEU A 227 -1.65 -6.69 12.43
N GLY A 228 -2.90 -6.69 12.88
CA GLY A 228 -3.64 -5.52 13.34
C GLY A 228 -3.57 -5.34 14.85
N PHE A 229 -2.36 -5.29 15.40
CA PHE A 229 -2.19 -5.13 16.85
C PHE A 229 -2.80 -3.81 17.35
N PRO A 230 -3.42 -3.81 18.54
CA PRO A 230 -4.00 -2.61 19.14
C PRO A 230 -2.94 -1.53 19.42
N GLY A 231 -3.28 -0.26 19.18
CA GLY A 231 -2.43 0.88 19.50
C GLY A 231 -1.43 1.26 18.41
N SER A 232 -0.14 1.40 18.77
CA SER A 232 0.94 1.69 17.83
C SER A 232 1.41 0.43 17.10
N PHE A 233 2.20 0.62 16.04
CA PHE A 233 2.83 -0.51 15.35
C PHE A 233 3.69 -1.34 16.30
N ASP A 234 3.45 -2.66 16.33
CA ASP A 234 4.12 -3.63 17.20
C ASP A 234 5.09 -4.49 16.38
N ALA A 235 6.35 -4.07 16.34
CA ALA A 235 7.39 -4.79 15.62
C ALA A 235 7.68 -6.18 16.23
N ARG A 236 7.59 -6.32 17.57
CA ARG A 236 7.79 -7.59 18.26
C ARG A 236 6.69 -8.58 17.86
N GLY A 237 5.44 -8.14 17.94
CA GLY A 237 4.30 -8.95 17.51
C GLY A 237 4.37 -9.38 16.06
N VAL A 238 4.94 -8.54 15.16
CA VAL A 238 5.18 -8.92 13.75
C VAL A 238 6.24 -10.02 13.66
N ILE A 239 7.37 -9.91 14.37
CA ILE A 239 8.44 -10.93 14.39
C ILE A 239 7.89 -12.26 14.93
N ASP A 240 7.17 -12.22 16.04
CA ASP A 240 6.55 -13.41 16.64
C ASP A 240 5.54 -14.07 15.70
N ALA A 241 4.80 -13.29 14.93
CA ALA A 241 3.88 -13.82 13.93
C ALA A 241 4.61 -14.43 12.72
N ILE A 242 5.73 -13.82 12.27
CA ILE A 242 6.58 -14.40 11.20
C ILE A 242 7.07 -15.78 11.64
N GLU A 243 7.62 -15.88 12.82
CA GLU A 243 8.15 -17.12 13.38
C GLU A 243 7.04 -18.17 13.61
N ARG A 244 5.93 -17.76 14.25
CA ARG A 244 4.84 -18.66 14.64
C ARG A 244 4.08 -19.24 13.44
N TYR A 245 3.76 -18.39 12.46
CA TYR A 245 2.90 -18.78 11.34
C TYR A 245 3.67 -19.06 10.05
N GLY A 246 5.01 -18.90 10.06
CA GLY A 246 5.84 -19.11 8.89
C GLY A 246 5.49 -18.14 7.75
N ILE A 247 5.33 -16.84 8.05
CA ILE A 247 4.98 -15.83 7.05
C ILE A 247 6.06 -15.82 5.96
N THR A 248 5.67 -16.16 4.73
CA THR A 248 6.58 -16.25 3.59
C THR A 248 6.68 -14.94 2.82
N MET A 249 5.66 -14.09 2.91
CA MET A 249 5.52 -12.88 2.11
C MET A 249 4.78 -11.81 2.90
N MET A 250 5.28 -10.56 2.82
CA MET A 250 4.63 -9.42 3.45
C MET A 250 5.03 -8.14 2.73
N PHE A 251 4.04 -7.28 2.42
CA PHE A 251 4.28 -5.93 1.95
C PHE A 251 4.47 -4.99 3.13
N ALA A 252 5.55 -4.21 3.11
CA ALA A 252 5.85 -3.21 4.13
C ALA A 252 6.44 -1.93 3.52
N VAL A 253 6.20 -0.80 4.15
CA VAL A 253 6.90 0.44 3.82
C VAL A 253 8.26 0.49 4.52
N PRO A 254 9.25 1.23 4.01
CA PRO A 254 10.61 1.29 4.58
C PRO A 254 10.65 1.54 6.08
N ALA A 255 9.80 2.42 6.62
CA ALA A 255 9.74 2.72 8.05
C ALA A 255 9.31 1.52 8.91
N ILE A 256 8.38 0.70 8.42
CA ILE A 256 7.97 -0.54 9.09
C ILE A 256 9.11 -1.55 9.09
N VAL A 257 9.81 -1.70 7.97
CA VAL A 257 10.96 -2.61 7.87
C VAL A 257 12.06 -2.20 8.84
N ARG A 258 12.40 -0.91 8.92
CA ARG A 258 13.38 -0.42 9.92
C ARG A 258 12.98 -0.78 11.34
N ALA A 259 11.73 -0.54 11.72
CA ALA A 259 11.24 -0.88 13.05
C ALA A 259 11.32 -2.39 13.35
N ILE A 260 11.07 -3.25 12.35
CA ILE A 260 11.23 -4.71 12.47
C ILE A 260 12.72 -5.07 12.65
N LEU A 261 13.61 -4.48 11.86
CA LEU A 261 15.05 -4.74 11.95
C LEU A 261 15.64 -4.26 13.28
N ASP A 262 15.26 -3.07 13.74
CA ASP A 262 15.67 -2.50 15.02
C ASP A 262 15.21 -3.39 16.21
N GLU A 263 13.98 -3.93 16.11
CA GLU A 263 13.46 -4.86 17.13
C GLU A 263 14.15 -6.22 17.08
N HIS A 264 14.41 -6.72 15.87
CA HIS A 264 15.16 -7.97 15.68
C HIS A 264 16.59 -7.87 16.25
N GLU A 265 17.29 -6.75 16.04
CA GLU A 265 18.61 -6.52 16.62
C GLU A 265 18.57 -6.52 18.16
N ARG A 266 17.54 -5.96 18.77
CA ARG A 266 17.37 -5.89 20.23
C ARG A 266 16.91 -7.20 20.86
N GLY A 267 15.97 -7.89 20.24
CA GLY A 267 15.25 -9.02 20.84
C GLY A 267 15.40 -10.35 20.10
N GLY A 268 16.07 -10.39 18.94
CA GLY A 268 16.16 -11.59 18.11
C GLY A 268 14.81 -11.99 17.50
N GLY A 269 14.68 -13.27 17.15
CA GLY A 269 13.53 -13.90 16.51
C GLY A 269 13.90 -14.46 15.14
N ASP A 270 13.12 -15.41 14.62
CA ASP A 270 13.41 -16.03 13.33
C ASP A 270 12.64 -15.34 12.20
N LEU A 271 13.36 -14.69 11.28
CA LEU A 271 12.83 -14.06 10.09
C LEU A 271 12.99 -14.92 8.83
N SER A 272 13.57 -16.12 8.93
CA SER A 272 13.99 -16.94 7.78
C SER A 272 12.83 -17.38 6.87
N SER A 273 11.61 -17.49 7.41
CA SER A 273 10.41 -17.80 6.63
C SER A 273 9.99 -16.66 5.71
N TRP A 274 10.35 -15.40 6.01
CA TRP A 274 9.97 -14.21 5.21
C TRP A 274 10.85 -14.09 3.95
N VAL A 275 10.67 -15.00 3.02
CA VAL A 275 11.49 -15.12 1.80
C VAL A 275 11.13 -14.12 0.71
N ARG A 276 9.97 -13.46 0.81
CA ARG A 276 9.53 -12.41 -0.13
C ARG A 276 9.14 -11.14 0.63
N PRO A 277 10.14 -10.37 1.12
CA PRO A 277 9.90 -9.05 1.69
C PRO A 277 9.63 -8.03 0.57
N LEU A 278 8.34 -7.65 0.41
CA LEU A 278 7.89 -6.68 -0.59
C LEU A 278 7.98 -5.28 0.00
N ILE A 279 8.83 -4.43 -0.56
CA ILE A 279 9.07 -3.08 -0.07
C ILE A 279 8.57 -2.07 -1.10
N GLY A 280 7.73 -1.15 -0.67
CA GLY A 280 7.17 -0.13 -1.55
C GLY A 280 6.45 0.97 -0.80
N GLY A 281 5.77 1.86 -1.54
CA GLY A 281 5.06 3.01 -0.98
C GLY A 281 5.95 4.20 -0.62
N ASP A 282 7.27 4.00 -0.55
CA ASP A 282 8.29 5.03 -0.39
C ASP A 282 9.62 4.53 -0.96
N ALA A 283 10.62 5.40 -1.03
CA ALA A 283 11.94 5.07 -1.58
C ALA A 283 12.68 4.05 -0.68
N MET A 284 13.09 2.94 -1.26
CA MET A 284 13.99 1.99 -0.62
C MET A 284 15.42 2.48 -0.76
N THR A 285 16.06 2.85 0.38
CA THR A 285 17.46 3.27 0.39
C THR A 285 18.42 2.08 0.29
N ALA A 286 19.64 2.31 -0.21
CA ALA A 286 20.68 1.29 -0.28
C ALA A 286 21.01 0.72 1.11
N ASP A 287 21.06 1.59 2.13
CA ASP A 287 21.36 1.21 3.51
C ASP A 287 20.29 0.29 4.09
N LEU A 288 19.01 0.56 3.80
CA LEU A 288 17.93 -0.33 4.22
C LEU A 288 18.02 -1.69 3.54
N ALA A 289 18.29 -1.70 2.24
CA ALA A 289 18.47 -2.94 1.49
C ALA A 289 19.64 -3.77 2.03
N GLU A 290 20.76 -3.13 2.39
CA GLU A 290 21.90 -3.79 3.00
C GLU A 290 21.60 -4.31 4.41
N ALA A 291 20.93 -3.50 5.25
CA ALA A 291 20.51 -3.95 6.58
C ALA A 291 19.60 -5.19 6.52
N MET A 292 18.69 -5.24 5.53
CA MET A 292 17.85 -6.43 5.29
C MET A 292 18.70 -7.65 4.91
N ARG A 293 19.68 -7.49 4.01
CA ARG A 293 20.56 -8.60 3.60
C ARG A 293 21.39 -9.14 4.76
N THR A 294 21.84 -8.27 5.68
CA THR A 294 22.61 -8.67 6.86
C THR A 294 21.86 -9.66 7.75
N VAL A 295 20.52 -9.58 7.79
CA VAL A 295 19.66 -10.53 8.51
C VAL A 295 19.08 -11.64 7.61
N GLY A 296 19.61 -11.80 6.39
CA GLY A 296 19.20 -12.85 5.45
C GLY A 296 17.96 -12.55 4.62
N LEU A 297 17.42 -11.32 4.68
CA LEU A 297 16.26 -10.92 3.88
C LEU A 297 16.70 -10.34 2.53
N SER A 298 16.09 -10.82 1.45
CA SER A 298 16.34 -10.35 0.09
C SER A 298 15.17 -9.48 -0.39
N PRO A 299 15.28 -8.13 -0.31
CA PRO A 299 14.14 -7.26 -0.59
C PRO A 299 13.71 -7.30 -2.05
N ILE A 300 12.40 -7.32 -2.28
CA ILE A 300 11.75 -7.10 -3.56
C ILE A 300 11.18 -5.68 -3.54
N HIS A 301 11.72 -4.80 -4.37
CA HIS A 301 11.24 -3.43 -4.46
C HIS A 301 10.06 -3.35 -5.43
N VAL A 302 8.95 -2.77 -4.98
CA VAL A 302 7.73 -2.61 -5.76
C VAL A 302 7.33 -1.14 -5.79
N TRP A 303 7.16 -0.58 -6.98
CA TRP A 303 6.48 0.69 -7.17
C TRP A 303 5.12 0.45 -7.79
N GLY A 304 4.14 1.17 -7.29
CA GLY A 304 2.78 1.14 -7.80
C GLY A 304 1.88 2.09 -7.00
N MET A 305 0.68 2.22 -7.44
CA MET A 305 -0.33 3.10 -6.86
C MET A 305 -1.69 2.40 -6.84
N THR A 306 -2.68 2.98 -6.19
CA THR A 306 -4.02 2.40 -6.14
C THR A 306 -4.60 2.17 -7.52
N GLU A 307 -4.34 3.10 -8.43
CA GLU A 307 -4.80 3.07 -9.83
C GLU A 307 -4.15 1.96 -10.68
N THR A 308 -3.00 1.40 -10.24
CA THR A 308 -2.37 0.22 -10.85
C THR A 308 -2.64 -1.07 -10.08
N SER A 309 -3.62 -1.05 -9.17
CA SER A 309 -3.86 -2.16 -8.24
C SER A 309 -2.61 -2.58 -7.44
N GLY A 310 -1.68 -1.65 -7.23
CA GLY A 310 -0.42 -1.84 -6.53
C GLY A 310 0.75 -2.28 -7.41
N ALA A 311 0.51 -2.75 -8.64
CA ALA A 311 1.53 -3.31 -9.52
C ALA A 311 1.89 -2.32 -10.65
N GLY A 312 3.01 -1.64 -10.54
CA GLY A 312 3.59 -0.81 -11.60
C GLY A 312 4.93 -1.37 -12.07
N THR A 313 5.95 -1.36 -11.20
CA THR A 313 7.28 -1.93 -11.49
C THR A 313 7.77 -2.80 -10.34
N VAL A 314 8.73 -3.68 -10.65
CA VAL A 314 9.35 -4.60 -9.69
C VAL A 314 10.85 -4.69 -9.94
N ALA A 315 11.62 -4.70 -8.84
CA ALA A 315 13.02 -5.11 -8.82
C ALA A 315 13.16 -6.30 -7.87
N THR A 316 13.46 -7.47 -8.43
CA THR A 316 13.68 -8.70 -7.65
C THR A 316 15.15 -8.86 -7.28
N PRO A 317 15.49 -9.65 -6.25
CA PRO A 317 16.89 -9.90 -5.86
C PRO A 317 17.75 -10.50 -6.97
N ASP A 318 17.15 -11.32 -7.84
CA ASP A 318 17.83 -11.96 -8.98
C ASP A 318 18.01 -11.01 -10.17
N SER A 319 17.32 -9.88 -10.18
CA SER A 319 17.52 -8.86 -11.18
C SER A 319 18.82 -8.11 -10.92
N SER A 320 19.56 -7.73 -11.97
CA SER A 320 20.74 -6.88 -11.83
C SER A 320 20.39 -5.42 -11.53
N ALA A 321 19.22 -5.15 -10.98
CA ALA A 321 18.72 -3.80 -10.73
C ALA A 321 19.61 -3.08 -9.70
N PRO A 322 20.05 -1.85 -9.99
CA PRO A 322 20.77 -1.03 -9.03
C PRO A 322 19.95 -0.81 -7.76
N ALA A 323 20.62 -0.73 -6.62
CA ALA A 323 19.98 -0.40 -5.34
C ALA A 323 19.22 0.95 -5.46
N GLY A 324 17.96 0.98 -5.02
CA GLY A 324 17.10 2.16 -5.12
C GLY A 324 16.43 2.38 -6.49
N SER A 325 16.69 1.51 -7.47
CA SER A 325 15.92 1.46 -8.71
C SER A 325 14.48 1.03 -8.44
N LEU A 326 13.54 1.54 -9.25
CA LEU A 326 12.15 1.04 -9.29
C LEU A 326 12.04 -0.30 -10.02
N GLY A 327 13.11 -0.78 -10.64
CA GLY A 327 13.12 -2.01 -11.45
C GLY A 327 12.57 -1.81 -12.86
N VAL A 328 11.84 -2.83 -13.31
CA VAL A 328 11.19 -2.92 -14.63
C VAL A 328 9.68 -3.05 -14.48
N PRO A 329 8.88 -2.76 -15.51
CA PRO A 329 7.43 -2.97 -15.45
C PRO A 329 7.08 -4.42 -15.08
N PHE A 330 5.99 -4.60 -14.34
CA PHE A 330 5.40 -5.93 -14.17
C PHE A 330 4.96 -6.53 -15.52
N PRO A 331 4.80 -7.87 -15.64
CA PRO A 331 4.58 -8.57 -16.91
C PRO A 331 3.42 -8.02 -17.76
N TYR A 332 2.34 -7.56 -17.14
CA TYR A 332 1.14 -7.04 -17.82
C TYR A 332 0.97 -5.53 -17.65
N VAL A 333 2.07 -4.81 -17.51
CA VAL A 333 2.10 -3.35 -17.43
C VAL A 333 2.96 -2.79 -18.57
N ASP A 334 2.34 -2.07 -19.47
CA ASP A 334 3.06 -1.19 -20.40
C ASP A 334 3.45 0.09 -19.65
N LEU A 335 4.71 0.52 -19.78
CA LEU A 335 5.23 1.71 -19.13
C LEU A 335 6.05 2.55 -20.09
N ARG A 336 5.85 3.87 -20.03
CA ARG A 336 6.67 4.87 -20.71
C ARG A 336 7.12 5.96 -19.73
N VAL A 337 8.26 6.54 -19.99
CA VAL A 337 8.71 7.80 -19.37
C VAL A 337 8.53 8.89 -20.41
N MET A 338 7.63 9.84 -20.14
CA MET A 338 7.21 10.85 -21.11
C MET A 338 7.77 12.21 -20.74
N ALA A 339 8.54 12.80 -21.65
CA ALA A 339 9.04 14.17 -21.50
C ALA A 339 7.89 15.20 -21.55
N THR A 340 8.18 16.44 -21.19
CA THR A 340 7.18 17.52 -21.09
C THR A 340 6.53 17.88 -22.42
N ASP A 341 7.17 17.57 -23.55
CA ASP A 341 6.67 17.77 -24.92
C ASP A 341 5.89 16.54 -25.45
N GLU A 342 5.49 15.63 -24.56
CA GLU A 342 4.69 14.44 -24.85
C GLU A 342 5.38 13.41 -25.79
N ARG A 343 6.69 13.51 -26.00
CA ARG A 343 7.49 12.43 -26.58
C ARG A 343 8.02 11.48 -25.50
N GLU A 344 8.43 10.30 -25.87
CA GLU A 344 9.15 9.41 -24.96
C GLU A 344 10.51 10.01 -24.59
N ALA A 345 10.86 10.02 -23.32
CA ALA A 345 12.11 10.58 -22.79
C ALA A 345 13.31 9.75 -23.28
N CYS A 346 14.42 10.43 -23.60
CA CYS A 346 15.69 9.77 -23.89
C CYS A 346 16.27 9.10 -22.66
N VAL A 347 17.34 8.32 -22.84
CA VAL A 347 18.11 7.74 -21.73
C VAL A 347 18.58 8.86 -20.79
N ASP A 348 18.39 8.66 -19.48
CA ASP A 348 18.70 9.60 -18.39
C ASP A 348 17.93 10.93 -18.42
N GLU A 349 17.02 11.11 -19.37
CA GLU A 349 16.13 12.26 -19.41
C GLU A 349 14.95 12.04 -18.43
N MET A 350 14.65 13.08 -17.65
CA MET A 350 13.50 13.07 -16.73
C MET A 350 12.18 13.18 -17.50
N GLY A 351 11.22 12.33 -17.13
CA GLY A 351 9.86 12.41 -17.64
C GLY A 351 8.84 11.84 -16.66
N GLU A 352 7.56 12.03 -16.97
CA GLU A 352 6.46 11.47 -16.19
C GLU A 352 6.28 9.98 -16.55
N ILE A 353 6.14 9.14 -15.53
CA ILE A 353 5.78 7.73 -15.72
C ILE A 353 4.33 7.66 -16.20
N TRP A 354 4.10 7.08 -17.35
CA TRP A 354 2.79 6.73 -17.87
C TRP A 354 2.67 5.21 -17.92
N VAL A 355 1.53 4.70 -17.47
CA VAL A 355 1.27 3.26 -17.44
C VAL A 355 -0.08 2.92 -18.05
N ARG A 356 -0.21 1.70 -18.60
CA ARG A 356 -1.48 1.11 -19.00
C ARG A 356 -1.40 -0.41 -18.88
N GLY A 357 -2.54 -1.05 -18.92
CA GLY A 357 -2.66 -2.50 -18.88
C GLY A 357 -3.94 -2.95 -18.17
N PRO A 358 -4.26 -4.22 -18.20
CA PRO A 358 -5.52 -4.75 -17.67
C PRO A 358 -5.64 -4.59 -16.14
N GLY A 359 -4.50 -4.45 -15.42
CA GLY A 359 -4.45 -4.14 -13.97
C GLY A 359 -4.49 -2.65 -13.64
N VAL A 360 -4.62 -1.77 -14.64
CA VAL A 360 -4.67 -0.31 -14.49
C VAL A 360 -6.11 0.17 -14.67
N VAL A 361 -6.55 1.10 -13.85
CA VAL A 361 -7.95 1.60 -13.87
C VAL A 361 -8.35 2.28 -15.18
N SER A 362 -7.39 2.78 -15.96
CA SER A 362 -7.59 3.35 -17.30
C SER A 362 -7.67 2.29 -18.40
N GLY A 363 -7.34 1.03 -18.10
CA GLY A 363 -7.32 -0.06 -19.09
C GLY A 363 -6.31 0.17 -20.21
N GLU A 364 -6.78 0.26 -21.43
CA GLU A 364 -5.96 0.48 -22.63
C GLU A 364 -5.47 1.92 -22.81
N GLU A 365 -6.05 2.87 -22.08
CA GLU A 365 -5.60 4.27 -22.12
C GLU A 365 -4.42 4.49 -21.17
N TRP A 366 -3.53 5.43 -21.54
CA TRP A 366 -2.39 5.79 -20.72
C TRP A 366 -2.82 6.55 -19.48
N LEU A 367 -2.52 5.99 -18.31
CA LEU A 367 -2.64 6.65 -17.03
C LEU A 367 -1.40 7.50 -16.77
N ARG A 368 -1.59 8.80 -16.59
CA ARG A 368 -0.56 9.73 -16.11
C ARG A 368 -0.46 9.61 -14.59
N THR A 369 0.70 9.14 -14.09
CA THR A 369 0.85 8.82 -12.67
C THR A 369 1.15 10.03 -11.80
N GLY A 370 1.69 11.08 -12.39
CA GLY A 370 2.26 12.23 -11.69
C GLY A 370 3.61 11.94 -11.03
N ASP A 371 4.14 10.72 -11.17
CA ASP A 371 5.48 10.35 -10.69
C ASP A 371 6.49 10.59 -11.81
N LEU A 372 7.63 11.22 -11.47
CA LEU A 372 8.71 11.53 -12.39
C LEU A 372 9.86 10.55 -12.17
N ALA A 373 10.40 10.05 -13.28
CA ALA A 373 11.54 9.13 -13.29
C ALA A 373 12.50 9.43 -14.42
N THR A 374 13.70 8.86 -14.35
CA THR A 374 14.61 8.67 -15.49
C THR A 374 14.68 7.18 -15.80
N ARG A 375 15.07 6.85 -17.03
CA ARG A 375 15.40 5.49 -17.46
C ARG A 375 16.85 5.45 -17.90
N ASP A 376 17.66 4.61 -17.27
CA ASP A 376 19.06 4.46 -17.62
C ASP A 376 19.27 3.63 -18.90
N ALA A 377 20.53 3.53 -19.36
CA ALA A 377 20.89 2.79 -20.57
C ALA A 377 20.62 1.28 -20.50
N HIS A 378 20.41 0.73 -19.30
CA HIS A 378 20.05 -0.67 -19.07
C HIS A 378 18.54 -0.88 -18.96
N GLY A 379 17.75 0.21 -19.00
CA GLY A 379 16.30 0.19 -18.92
C GLY A 379 15.76 0.27 -17.49
N TRP A 380 16.61 0.40 -16.47
CA TRP A 380 16.18 0.56 -15.08
C TRP A 380 15.57 1.94 -14.84
N LEU A 381 14.49 1.95 -14.09
CA LEU A 381 13.79 3.18 -13.72
C LEU A 381 14.30 3.71 -12.39
N HIS A 382 14.54 5.01 -12.33
CA HIS A 382 14.98 5.72 -11.12
C HIS A 382 14.01 6.83 -10.79
N MET A 383 13.40 6.76 -9.58
CA MET A 383 12.46 7.79 -9.12
C MET A 383 13.18 9.12 -8.94
N VAL A 384 12.61 10.16 -9.49
CA VAL A 384 13.04 11.56 -9.29
C VAL A 384 12.14 12.23 -8.22
N GLY A 385 10.83 12.03 -8.31
CA GLY A 385 9.87 12.61 -7.37
C GLY A 385 8.47 12.69 -7.94
N ARG A 386 7.61 13.52 -7.33
CA ARG A 386 6.27 13.78 -7.84
C ARG A 386 6.17 15.12 -8.53
N ALA A 387 5.53 15.19 -9.69
CA ALA A 387 5.37 16.40 -10.49
C ALA A 387 4.76 17.56 -9.67
N ASN A 388 3.76 17.28 -8.84
CA ASN A 388 3.10 18.28 -7.99
C ASN A 388 3.89 18.67 -6.73
N ARG A 389 5.02 18.02 -6.44
CA ARG A 389 5.93 18.35 -5.33
C ARG A 389 7.23 19.00 -5.79
N MET A 390 7.45 19.09 -7.11
CA MET A 390 8.63 19.78 -7.63
C MET A 390 8.62 21.25 -7.20
N ILE A 391 9.77 21.73 -6.74
CA ILE A 391 9.96 23.12 -6.35
C ILE A 391 10.42 23.87 -7.59
N ASN A 392 9.64 24.86 -8.01
CA ASN A 392 10.04 25.73 -9.14
C ASN A 392 10.74 26.96 -8.62
N THR A 393 12.07 26.98 -8.71
CA THR A 393 12.90 28.11 -8.29
C THR A 393 13.50 28.80 -9.52
N ALA A 394 13.02 29.98 -9.85
CA ALA A 394 13.45 30.78 -11.01
C ALA A 394 13.32 30.06 -12.37
N GLY A 395 12.36 29.16 -12.54
CA GLY A 395 12.17 28.37 -13.75
C GLY A 395 12.89 27.01 -13.72
N GLU A 396 13.76 26.77 -12.76
CA GLU A 396 14.42 25.48 -12.56
C GLU A 396 13.58 24.58 -11.63
N LEU A 397 13.43 23.32 -12.01
CA LEU A 397 12.69 22.33 -11.20
C LEU A 397 13.64 21.59 -10.27
N VAL A 398 13.38 21.68 -8.99
CA VAL A 398 14.11 20.99 -7.92
C VAL A 398 13.26 19.84 -7.37
N ALA A 399 13.83 18.66 -7.37
CA ALA A 399 13.22 17.48 -6.76
C ALA A 399 13.55 17.43 -5.26
N PRO A 400 12.57 17.59 -4.33
CA PRO A 400 12.83 17.51 -2.91
C PRO A 400 13.60 16.27 -2.48
N PRO A 401 13.30 15.03 -2.97
CA PRO A 401 14.04 13.84 -2.58
C PRO A 401 15.54 13.86 -2.90
N THR A 402 15.93 14.57 -3.95
CA THR A 402 17.35 14.74 -4.31
C THR A 402 18.09 15.56 -3.26
N VAL A 403 17.49 16.68 -2.85
CA VAL A 403 18.08 17.55 -1.82
C VAL A 403 18.03 16.89 -0.44
N GLU A 404 16.93 16.21 -0.09
CA GLU A 404 16.80 15.44 1.16
C GLU A 404 17.87 14.36 1.28
N ARG A 405 18.12 13.59 0.22
CA ARG A 405 19.17 12.58 0.19
C ARG A 405 20.55 13.19 0.37
N ALA A 406 20.84 14.30 -0.29
CA ALA A 406 22.09 15.01 -0.12
C ALA A 406 22.27 15.52 1.32
N LEU A 407 21.22 16.07 1.93
CA LEU A 407 21.25 16.51 3.33
C LEU A 407 21.51 15.35 4.29
N ARG A 408 20.82 14.21 4.10
CA ARG A 408 21.04 13.01 4.93
C ARG A 408 22.40 12.37 4.78
N SER A 409 23.18 12.70 3.76
CA SER A 409 24.58 12.22 3.61
C SER A 409 25.57 12.96 4.50
N LEU A 410 25.15 14.04 5.18
CA LEU A 410 25.98 14.80 6.10
C LEU A 410 25.90 14.19 7.50
N ASP A 411 27.03 14.02 8.19
CA ASP A 411 27.10 13.46 9.55
C ASP A 411 26.28 14.27 10.57
N GLU A 412 26.05 15.54 10.31
CA GLU A 412 25.29 16.46 11.18
C GLU A 412 23.76 16.27 11.05
N VAL A 413 23.27 15.56 10.02
CA VAL A 413 21.84 15.45 9.70
C VAL A 413 21.36 14.02 9.91
N SER A 414 20.42 13.82 10.83
CA SER A 414 19.75 12.55 11.07
C SER A 414 18.60 12.33 10.09
N ASP A 415 17.80 13.38 9.83
CA ASP A 415 16.72 13.35 8.84
C ASP A 415 16.48 14.74 8.26
N ALA A 416 15.88 14.79 7.06
CA ALA A 416 15.55 16.02 6.38
C ALA A 416 14.25 15.92 5.58
N LEU A 417 13.43 16.97 5.62
CA LEU A 417 12.29 17.20 4.75
C LEU A 417 12.49 18.50 3.98
N VAL A 418 12.34 18.46 2.66
CA VAL A 418 12.51 19.61 1.77
C VAL A 418 11.18 20.07 1.19
N VAL A 419 10.93 21.37 1.24
CA VAL A 419 9.71 22.02 0.75
C VAL A 419 10.01 23.28 -0.04
N GLY A 420 9.14 23.63 -0.97
CA GLY A 420 9.15 24.93 -1.63
C GLY A 420 8.41 25.96 -0.80
N LEU A 421 9.10 27.06 -0.44
CA LEU A 421 8.43 28.20 0.17
C LEU A 421 8.24 29.32 -0.87
N PRO A 422 7.07 29.99 -0.90
CA PRO A 422 6.85 31.15 -1.77
C PRO A 422 7.93 32.23 -1.56
N ASP A 423 8.44 32.79 -2.65
CA ASP A 423 9.42 33.85 -2.66
C ASP A 423 9.15 34.87 -3.78
N GLY A 424 9.19 36.15 -3.48
CA GLY A 424 8.85 37.22 -4.42
C GLY A 424 9.84 37.36 -5.60
N ARG A 425 11.08 36.87 -5.46
CA ARG A 425 12.12 36.93 -6.49
C ARG A 425 12.27 35.67 -7.30
N TRP A 426 12.12 34.52 -6.65
CA TRP A 426 12.44 33.21 -7.20
C TRP A 426 11.19 32.36 -7.51
N GLY A 427 9.98 32.90 -7.24
CA GLY A 427 8.73 32.12 -7.26
C GLY A 427 8.64 31.20 -6.05
N GLN A 428 9.58 30.26 -5.96
CA GLN A 428 9.78 29.44 -4.75
C GLN A 428 11.27 29.38 -4.42
N ILE A 429 11.57 29.15 -3.13
CA ILE A 429 12.91 28.81 -2.64
C ILE A 429 12.91 27.44 -2.00
N VAL A 430 14.04 26.75 -2.10
CA VAL A 430 14.26 25.47 -1.42
C VAL A 430 14.46 25.71 0.07
N ALA A 431 13.60 25.12 0.90
CA ALA A 431 13.69 25.19 2.36
C ALA A 431 13.75 23.75 2.93
N ALA A 432 14.51 23.57 4.01
CA ALA A 432 14.67 22.28 4.67
C ALA A 432 14.29 22.36 6.14
N LEU A 433 13.50 21.36 6.60
CA LEU A 433 13.39 20.98 8.01
C LEU A 433 14.41 19.90 8.27
N ILE A 434 15.22 20.03 9.31
CA ILE A 434 16.32 19.10 9.60
C ILE A 434 16.20 18.59 11.02
N VAL A 435 16.29 17.27 11.18
CA VAL A 435 16.53 16.63 12.47
C VAL A 435 18.05 16.51 12.64
N ALA A 436 18.59 17.20 13.64
CA ALA A 436 20.02 17.17 13.92
C ALA A 436 20.45 15.82 14.51
N SER A 437 21.55 15.25 14.01
CA SER A 437 22.25 14.14 14.67
C SER A 437 22.93 14.64 15.97
N ASP A 438 23.53 13.72 16.73
CA ASP A 438 24.33 14.10 17.91
C ASP A 438 25.52 15.01 17.52
N VAL A 439 26.13 14.74 16.36
CA VAL A 439 27.19 15.58 15.78
C VAL A 439 26.65 16.96 15.40
N GLY A 440 25.49 17.03 14.79
CA GLY A 440 24.83 18.28 14.41
C GLY A 440 24.39 19.11 15.61
N ARG A 441 23.87 18.47 16.67
CA ARG A 441 23.57 19.15 17.93
C ARG A 441 24.81 19.75 18.59
N ALA A 442 25.94 19.07 18.53
CA ALA A 442 27.23 19.57 19.04
C ALA A 442 27.82 20.71 18.16
N ARG A 443 27.40 20.81 16.89
CA ARG A 443 27.92 21.77 15.90
C ARG A 443 26.78 22.59 15.28
N ALA A 444 25.95 23.25 16.11
CA ALA A 444 24.75 23.95 15.62
C ALA A 444 24.98 24.95 14.48
N SER A 445 26.17 25.56 14.39
CA SER A 445 26.55 26.47 13.29
C SER A 445 26.69 25.78 11.93
N SER A 446 26.95 24.48 11.89
CA SER A 446 27.02 23.68 10.63
C SER A 446 25.66 23.42 10.02
N LEU A 447 24.56 23.65 10.76
CA LEU A 447 23.19 23.46 10.29
C LEU A 447 22.56 24.75 9.75
N SER A 448 23.32 25.80 9.50
CA SER A 448 22.82 26.97 8.77
C SER A 448 22.67 26.72 7.28
N ALA A 449 21.74 27.44 6.62
CA ALA A 449 21.51 27.26 5.18
C ALA A 449 22.80 27.46 4.34
N ASP A 450 23.65 28.42 4.73
CA ASP A 450 24.91 28.65 4.02
C ASP A 450 25.92 27.53 4.27
N ALA A 451 26.06 27.03 5.49
CA ALA A 451 26.98 25.95 5.82
C ALA A 451 26.59 24.64 5.10
N LEU A 452 25.30 24.27 5.12
CA LEU A 452 24.80 23.08 4.42
C LEU A 452 24.95 23.21 2.90
N SER A 453 24.67 24.40 2.36
CA SER A 453 24.84 24.64 0.93
C SER A 453 26.29 24.58 0.50
N GLU A 454 27.23 25.04 1.33
CA GLU A 454 28.67 24.93 1.06
C GLU A 454 29.14 23.48 1.16
N ALA A 455 28.68 22.72 2.16
CA ALA A 455 29.00 21.30 2.32
C ALA A 455 28.51 20.47 1.12
N LEU A 456 27.37 20.83 0.54
CA LEU A 456 26.73 20.12 -0.57
C LEU A 456 27.00 20.70 -1.96
N ARG A 457 27.91 21.68 -2.10
CA ARG A 457 28.15 22.38 -3.37
C ARG A 457 28.62 21.48 -4.52
N ASN A 458 29.21 20.34 -4.22
CA ASN A 458 29.65 19.35 -5.20
C ASN A 458 28.59 18.25 -5.48
N SER A 459 27.55 18.19 -4.66
CA SER A 459 26.49 17.16 -4.73
C SER A 459 25.15 17.72 -5.25
N LEU A 460 24.96 19.03 -5.18
CA LEU A 460 23.73 19.70 -5.61
C LEU A 460 24.03 20.76 -6.66
N ALA A 461 23.11 20.94 -7.62
CA ALA A 461 23.16 22.02 -8.57
C ALA A 461 22.97 23.38 -7.89
N PRO A 462 23.45 24.50 -8.48
CA PRO A 462 23.35 25.82 -7.86
C PRO A 462 21.93 26.27 -7.53
N TRP A 463 20.92 25.81 -8.27
CA TRP A 463 19.51 26.12 -8.04
C TRP A 463 18.88 25.21 -6.97
N GLU A 464 19.47 24.05 -6.64
CA GLU A 464 19.04 23.15 -5.56
C GLU A 464 19.50 23.60 -4.17
N LYS A 465 20.24 24.71 -4.11
CA LYS A 465 20.77 25.28 -2.87
C LYS A 465 19.66 25.51 -1.86
N VAL A 466 19.80 24.96 -0.64
CA VAL A 466 18.91 25.23 0.48
C VAL A 466 19.07 26.69 0.93
N ARG A 467 17.97 27.45 0.90
CA ARG A 467 17.97 28.88 1.26
C ARG A 467 17.39 29.18 2.62
N ARG A 468 16.63 28.27 3.20
CA ARG A 468 16.12 28.34 4.58
C ARG A 468 16.20 26.99 5.25
N VAL A 469 16.55 27.01 6.52
CA VAL A 469 16.63 25.82 7.37
C VAL A 469 15.87 26.07 8.66
N LEU A 470 15.11 25.07 9.07
CA LEU A 470 14.55 24.95 10.40
C LEU A 470 15.08 23.65 11.01
N VAL A 471 15.75 23.75 12.14
CA VAL A 471 16.23 22.58 12.91
C VAL A 471 15.19 22.25 13.96
N VAL A 472 14.76 20.99 14.00
CA VAL A 472 13.74 20.45 14.90
C VAL A 472 14.29 19.33 15.78
#